data_fdfbc5773585133a7d51aff77054051b
#
_entry.id   fdfbc5773585133a7d51aff77054051b
#
_cell.length_a   1.000
_cell.length_b   1.000
_cell.length_c   1.000
_cell.angle_alpha   90.00
_cell.angle_beta   90.00
_cell.angle_gamma   90.00
#
_symmetry.space_group_name_H-M   'P 1'
#
loop_
_entity.id
_entity.type
_entity.pdbx_description
1 polymer ?
#
loop_
_entity_poly.entity_id
_entity_poly.type
_entity_poly.pdbx_seq_one_letter_code
_entity_poly.pdbx_strand_id
1 'polypeptide(L)'
;TIISQAFSGGKHKKWSSCTQEMERYQILSENKFIPYEKMRALYKAESEWVKERDKMHKDTGEAWEKYENSDTMVSELNIKIKQILGTENGTWYIEYKRLFFRALDNMDKYGVTYKDAFTIAKIEDTYKQKRANILNSNKKNAEREVELMAIDDEMAKKIAKTVPSVSVKWKKVNNAALDHTLKSRYGLNQEQINKFKTAYNKYAIEEYKILNQKKLSDSDKYDQLSQLGETFCKTVNPLFKVDNYKKWYGWWKYDFERKMKRKEGAF
;
A
#
# COMPACT_ATOMS: atom_id res chain seq x y z
N THR A 1 -21.98 14.80 -18.35
CA THR A 1 -22.11 14.23 -19.72
C THR A 1 -20.75 14.11 -20.42
N ILE A 2 -19.81 15.02 -20.23
CA ILE A 2 -18.43 14.92 -20.78
C ILE A 2 -17.59 13.92 -19.97
N ILE A 3 -17.85 13.79 -18.68
CA ILE A 3 -17.14 12.89 -17.76
C ILE A 3 -17.50 11.43 -18.01
N SER A 4 -18.77 11.13 -18.33
CA SER A 4 -19.19 9.76 -18.65
C SER A 4 -18.54 9.19 -19.93
N GLN A 5 -18.15 10.04 -20.87
CA GLN A 5 -17.44 9.63 -22.08
C GLN A 5 -15.95 9.35 -21.85
N ALA A 6 -15.33 9.99 -20.85
CA ALA A 6 -13.95 9.69 -20.47
C ALA A 6 -13.80 8.30 -19.84
N PHE A 7 -14.88 7.73 -19.28
CA PHE A 7 -14.89 6.41 -18.65
C PHE A 7 -15.17 5.24 -19.61
N SER A 8 -15.68 5.50 -20.83
CA SER A 8 -16.11 4.45 -21.78
C SER A 8 -15.04 4.05 -22.82
N GLY A 9 -13.94 4.77 -22.91
CA GLY A 9 -12.90 4.53 -23.92
C GLY A 9 -11.75 3.67 -23.37
N GLY A 10 -11.78 2.40 -23.70
CA GLY A 10 -10.75 1.42 -23.32
C GLY A 10 -9.39 1.64 -23.95
N LYS A 11 -8.62 2.55 -23.44
CA LYS A 11 -7.13 2.58 -23.39
C LYS A 11 -6.77 3.60 -22.31
N HIS A 12 -6.08 3.15 -21.28
CA HIS A 12 -5.70 3.89 -20.08
C HIS A 12 -5.00 5.22 -20.42
N LYS A 13 -5.76 6.29 -20.67
CA LYS A 13 -5.22 7.64 -20.56
C LYS A 13 -5.03 7.88 -19.06
N LYS A 14 -3.79 7.98 -18.65
CA LYS A 14 -3.41 8.45 -17.31
C LYS A 14 -4.19 9.74 -17.06
N TRP A 15 -5.09 9.73 -16.10
CA TRP A 15 -5.89 10.91 -15.78
C TRP A 15 -4.94 12.05 -15.42
N SER A 16 -5.13 13.21 -16.01
CA SER A 16 -4.38 14.39 -15.61
C SER A 16 -4.72 14.73 -14.15
N SER A 17 -3.82 15.39 -13.45
CA SER A 17 -4.09 15.88 -12.09
C SER A 17 -5.35 16.74 -12.03
N CYS A 18 -5.58 17.57 -13.03
CA CYS A 18 -6.77 18.40 -13.16
C CYS A 18 -8.07 17.56 -13.26
N THR A 19 -8.08 16.49 -14.04
CA THR A 19 -9.24 15.58 -14.15
C THR A 19 -9.55 14.91 -12.81
N GLN A 20 -8.52 14.49 -12.09
CA GLN A 20 -8.66 13.87 -10.75
C GLN A 20 -9.24 14.85 -9.74
N GLU A 21 -8.80 16.11 -9.76
CA GLU A 21 -9.30 17.16 -8.88
C GLU A 21 -10.78 17.47 -9.19
N MET A 22 -11.11 17.68 -10.45
CA MET A 22 -12.49 17.96 -10.88
C MET A 22 -13.45 16.86 -10.45
N GLU A 23 -13.09 15.60 -10.65
CA GLU A 23 -13.91 14.45 -10.25
C GLU A 23 -14.18 14.44 -8.74
N ARG A 24 -13.13 14.64 -7.93
CA ARG A 24 -13.28 14.66 -6.47
C ARG A 24 -14.19 15.77 -5.97
N TYR A 25 -14.06 16.98 -6.53
CA TYR A 25 -14.86 18.13 -6.12
C TYR A 25 -16.28 18.02 -6.62
N GLN A 26 -16.50 17.47 -7.83
CA GLN A 26 -17.83 17.22 -8.35
C GLN A 26 -18.58 16.24 -7.45
N ILE A 27 -17.97 15.11 -7.08
CA ILE A 27 -18.58 14.11 -6.21
C ILE A 27 -18.87 14.68 -4.82
N LEU A 28 -17.98 15.51 -4.27
CA LEU A 28 -18.21 16.19 -3.00
C LEU A 28 -19.41 17.13 -3.08
N SER A 29 -19.50 17.93 -4.15
CA SER A 29 -20.62 18.83 -4.39
C SER A 29 -21.94 18.08 -4.53
N GLU A 30 -21.98 17.03 -5.36
CA GLU A 30 -23.20 16.25 -5.64
C GLU A 30 -23.72 15.48 -4.42
N ASN A 31 -22.82 14.96 -3.59
CA ASN A 31 -23.22 14.09 -2.48
C ASN A 31 -23.41 14.84 -1.15
N LYS A 32 -22.81 16.02 -0.99
CA LYS A 32 -22.75 16.69 0.32
C LYS A 32 -23.21 18.16 0.30
N PHE A 33 -23.63 18.67 -0.86
CA PHE A 33 -24.12 20.06 -1.01
C PHE A 33 -23.19 21.10 -0.41
N ILE A 34 -21.89 21.00 -0.70
CA ILE A 34 -20.90 21.89 -0.11
C ILE A 34 -20.90 23.25 -0.82
N PRO A 35 -20.99 24.38 -0.07
CA PRO A 35 -20.93 25.72 -0.66
C PRO A 35 -19.61 25.98 -1.41
N TYR A 36 -19.69 26.81 -2.44
CA TYR A 36 -18.54 27.13 -3.31
C TYR A 36 -17.32 27.67 -2.54
N GLU A 37 -17.54 28.50 -1.54
CA GLU A 37 -16.47 29.09 -0.70
C GLU A 37 -15.69 28.01 0.04
N LYS A 38 -16.39 26.99 0.56
CA LYS A 38 -15.76 25.83 1.22
C LYS A 38 -14.99 24.96 0.24
N MET A 39 -15.51 24.80 -0.98
CA MET A 39 -14.81 24.09 -2.05
C MET A 39 -13.51 24.80 -2.44
N ARG A 40 -13.57 26.12 -2.56
CA ARG A 40 -12.40 26.95 -2.85
C ARG A 40 -11.36 26.90 -1.71
N ALA A 41 -11.80 26.97 -0.46
CA ALA A 41 -10.92 26.84 0.69
C ALA A 41 -10.25 25.44 0.76
N LEU A 42 -11.02 24.38 0.46
CA LEU A 42 -10.51 23.02 0.36
C LEU A 42 -9.42 22.90 -0.71
N TYR A 43 -9.71 23.37 -1.93
CA TYR A 43 -8.74 23.39 -3.02
C TYR A 43 -7.45 24.11 -2.64
N LYS A 44 -7.56 25.28 -1.99
CA LYS A 44 -6.40 26.02 -1.52
C LYS A 44 -5.57 25.22 -0.53
N ALA A 45 -6.21 24.61 0.48
CA ALA A 45 -5.53 23.82 1.49
C ALA A 45 -4.81 22.58 0.88
N GLU A 46 -5.45 21.89 -0.06
CA GLU A 46 -4.84 20.75 -0.75
C GLU A 46 -3.68 21.18 -1.67
N SER A 47 -3.82 22.32 -2.36
CA SER A 47 -2.77 22.85 -3.23
C SER A 47 -1.53 23.30 -2.44
N GLU A 48 -1.73 23.93 -1.28
CA GLU A 48 -0.65 24.31 -0.36
C GLU A 48 0.08 23.07 0.14
N TRP A 49 -0.66 22.04 0.58
CA TRP A 49 -0.09 20.79 1.03
C TRP A 49 0.74 20.09 -0.06
N VAL A 50 0.27 20.07 -1.31
CA VAL A 50 1.04 19.50 -2.43
C VAL A 50 2.37 20.24 -2.62
N LYS A 51 2.36 21.56 -2.56
CA LYS A 51 3.58 22.38 -2.70
C LYS A 51 4.59 22.10 -1.57
N GLU A 52 4.11 22.02 -0.34
CA GLU A 52 4.95 21.75 0.83
C GLU A 52 5.52 20.32 0.77
N ARG A 53 4.70 19.34 0.40
CA ARG A 53 5.16 17.96 0.18
C ARG A 53 6.22 17.88 -0.91
N ASP A 54 6.00 18.54 -2.05
CA ASP A 54 6.94 18.51 -3.17
C ASP A 54 8.27 19.22 -2.81
N LYS A 55 8.22 20.25 -1.95
CA LYS A 55 9.41 20.88 -1.38
C LYS A 55 10.16 19.89 -0.48
N MET A 56 9.47 19.25 0.46
CA MET A 56 10.05 18.24 1.36
C MET A 56 10.72 17.09 0.59
N HIS A 57 10.12 16.63 -0.52
CA HIS A 57 10.71 15.56 -1.33
C HIS A 57 11.97 16.00 -2.11
N LYS A 58 12.16 17.28 -2.34
CA LYS A 58 13.39 17.82 -2.97
C LYS A 58 14.54 17.99 -1.98
N ASP A 59 14.23 18.09 -0.70
CA ASP A 59 15.24 18.20 0.33
C ASP A 59 16.04 16.88 0.47
N THR A 60 17.34 17.01 0.79
CA THR A 60 18.30 15.88 0.84
C THR A 60 18.23 15.03 2.09
N GLY A 61 17.18 15.16 2.92
CA GLY A 61 16.99 14.40 4.16
C GLY A 61 16.83 12.87 3.94
N GLU A 62 17.05 12.13 5.00
CA GLU A 62 16.91 10.67 5.01
C GLU A 62 15.48 10.22 4.67
N ALA A 63 15.36 9.08 4.01
CA ALA A 63 14.06 8.60 3.52
C ALA A 63 13.02 8.40 4.65
N TRP A 64 13.46 7.96 5.84
CA TRP A 64 12.58 7.75 6.99
C TRP A 64 12.07 9.06 7.60
N GLU A 65 12.90 10.11 7.66
CA GLU A 65 12.50 11.46 8.11
C GLU A 65 11.40 12.02 7.20
N LYS A 66 11.53 11.80 5.89
CA LYS A 66 10.52 12.21 4.91
C LYS A 66 9.19 11.48 5.13
N TYR A 67 9.20 10.22 5.55
CA TYR A 67 7.99 9.49 5.87
C TYR A 67 7.32 10.01 7.14
N GLU A 68 8.07 10.24 8.20
CA GLU A 68 7.55 10.75 9.47
C GLU A 68 6.95 12.15 9.29
N ASN A 69 7.66 13.03 8.58
CA ASN A 69 7.17 14.35 8.21
C ASN A 69 5.93 14.29 7.31
N SER A 70 5.87 13.31 6.38
CA SER A 70 4.71 13.11 5.51
C SER A 70 3.47 12.71 6.29
N ASP A 71 3.57 11.83 7.28
CA ASP A 71 2.45 11.40 8.12
C ASP A 71 1.92 12.57 8.97
N THR A 72 2.81 13.42 9.50
CA THR A 72 2.44 14.65 10.21
C THR A 72 1.69 15.60 9.29
N MET A 73 2.23 15.89 8.11
CA MET A 73 1.60 16.76 7.11
C MET A 73 0.22 16.25 6.67
N VAL A 74 0.05 14.93 6.50
CA VAL A 74 -1.26 14.33 6.18
C VAL A 74 -2.24 14.54 7.33
N SER A 75 -1.80 14.37 8.57
CA SER A 75 -2.63 14.58 9.75
C SER A 75 -3.10 16.02 9.86
N GLU A 76 -2.22 16.99 9.64
CA GLU A 76 -2.53 18.42 9.63
C GLU A 76 -3.52 18.79 8.52
N LEU A 77 -3.31 18.26 7.31
CA LEU A 77 -4.27 18.44 6.20
C LEU A 77 -5.65 17.87 6.56
N ASN A 78 -5.71 16.70 7.17
CA ASN A 78 -6.97 16.08 7.58
C ASN A 78 -7.71 16.93 8.62
N ILE A 79 -7.00 17.58 9.54
CA ILE A 79 -7.57 18.54 10.49
C ILE A 79 -8.14 19.75 9.75
N LYS A 80 -7.37 20.37 8.83
CA LYS A 80 -7.83 21.49 8.01
C LYS A 80 -9.07 21.13 7.18
N ILE A 81 -9.11 19.95 6.57
CA ILE A 81 -10.27 19.47 5.82
C ILE A 81 -11.52 19.41 6.70
N LYS A 82 -11.41 18.86 7.92
CA LYS A 82 -12.53 18.80 8.88
C LYS A 82 -12.96 20.20 9.35
N GLN A 83 -12.03 21.13 9.51
CA GLN A 83 -12.35 22.52 9.86
C GLN A 83 -13.12 23.22 8.73
N ILE A 84 -12.74 23.02 7.48
CA ILE A 84 -13.39 23.63 6.31
C ILE A 84 -14.78 23.03 6.05
N LEU A 85 -14.89 21.72 6.02
CA LEU A 85 -16.11 21.01 5.62
C LEU A 85 -17.05 20.68 6.78
N GLY A 86 -16.58 20.78 8.01
CA GLY A 86 -17.20 20.23 9.20
C GLY A 86 -16.77 18.76 9.40
N THR A 87 -16.87 18.28 10.64
CA THR A 87 -16.33 16.96 11.03
C THR A 87 -16.91 15.82 10.20
N GLU A 88 -18.23 15.78 10.00
CA GLU A 88 -18.88 14.71 9.26
C GLU A 88 -18.48 14.69 7.78
N ASN A 89 -18.67 15.81 7.06
CA ASN A 89 -18.34 15.92 5.65
C ASN A 89 -16.83 15.81 5.42
N GLY A 90 -16.01 16.33 6.35
CA GLY A 90 -14.55 16.20 6.27
C GLY A 90 -14.10 14.75 6.45
N THR A 91 -14.68 14.00 7.38
CA THR A 91 -14.39 12.56 7.55
C THR A 91 -14.78 11.78 6.30
N TRP A 92 -15.99 12.00 5.80
CA TRP A 92 -16.45 11.37 4.56
C TRP A 92 -15.52 11.67 3.37
N TYR A 93 -15.10 12.93 3.20
CA TYR A 93 -14.23 13.34 2.11
C TYR A 93 -12.84 12.71 2.19
N ILE A 94 -12.25 12.64 3.38
CA ILE A 94 -10.95 12.02 3.61
C ILE A 94 -10.98 10.53 3.23
N GLU A 95 -12.04 9.82 3.64
CA GLU A 95 -12.22 8.40 3.29
C GLU A 95 -12.44 8.21 1.79
N TYR A 96 -13.32 9.04 1.19
CA TYR A 96 -13.54 9.00 -0.24
C TYR A 96 -12.27 9.26 -1.03
N LYS A 97 -11.51 10.30 -0.69
CA LYS A 97 -10.24 10.66 -1.32
C LYS A 97 -9.23 9.50 -1.27
N ARG A 98 -9.13 8.84 -0.13
CA ARG A 98 -8.26 7.67 0.04
C ARG A 98 -8.65 6.50 -0.88
N LEU A 99 -9.95 6.20 -0.97
CA LEU A 99 -10.47 5.16 -1.86
C LEU A 99 -10.34 5.55 -3.33
N PHE A 100 -10.52 6.82 -3.65
CA PHE A 100 -10.37 7.35 -5.00
C PHE A 100 -8.96 7.12 -5.55
N PHE A 101 -7.91 7.50 -4.83
CA PHE A 101 -6.53 7.29 -5.27
C PHE A 101 -6.19 5.80 -5.36
N ARG A 102 -6.65 5.00 -4.42
CA ARG A 102 -6.48 3.54 -4.49
C ARG A 102 -7.18 2.95 -5.71
N ALA A 103 -8.35 3.47 -6.09
CA ALA A 103 -9.04 3.04 -7.30
C ALA A 103 -8.24 3.39 -8.56
N LEU A 104 -7.62 4.57 -8.64
CA LEU A 104 -6.74 4.91 -9.76
C LEU A 104 -5.56 3.94 -9.88
N ASP A 105 -4.90 3.63 -8.75
CA ASP A 105 -3.81 2.64 -8.72
C ASP A 105 -4.32 1.25 -9.15
N ASN A 106 -5.51 0.85 -8.73
CA ASN A 106 -6.12 -0.42 -9.11
C ASN A 106 -6.52 -0.47 -10.59
N MET A 107 -6.93 0.66 -11.20
CA MET A 107 -7.16 0.73 -12.65
C MET A 107 -5.89 0.39 -13.41
N ASP A 108 -4.78 1.02 -13.06
CA ASP A 108 -3.48 0.78 -13.70
C ASP A 108 -2.99 -0.65 -13.44
N LYS A 109 -3.13 -1.10 -12.20
CA LYS A 109 -2.66 -2.41 -11.75
C LYS A 109 -3.40 -3.59 -12.39
N TYR A 110 -4.73 -3.48 -12.49
CA TYR A 110 -5.57 -4.59 -12.93
C TYR A 110 -6.14 -4.41 -14.35
N GLY A 111 -6.01 -3.22 -14.94
CA GLY A 111 -6.56 -2.90 -16.25
C GLY A 111 -8.09 -3.00 -16.26
N VAL A 112 -8.75 -2.51 -15.22
CA VAL A 112 -10.20 -2.54 -15.05
C VAL A 112 -10.81 -1.14 -15.15
N THR A 113 -12.15 -1.07 -15.23
CA THR A 113 -12.86 0.21 -15.19
C THR A 113 -12.70 0.90 -13.83
N TYR A 114 -12.89 2.22 -13.76
CA TYR A 114 -12.88 2.95 -12.49
C TYR A 114 -13.90 2.39 -11.49
N LYS A 115 -15.10 2.06 -11.94
CA LYS A 115 -16.16 1.46 -11.10
C LYS A 115 -15.71 0.16 -10.45
N ASP A 116 -15.09 -0.71 -11.24
CA ASP A 116 -14.56 -1.99 -10.74
C ASP A 116 -13.38 -1.75 -9.80
N ALA A 117 -12.45 -0.85 -10.18
CA ALA A 117 -11.31 -0.48 -9.38
C ALA A 117 -11.71 0.13 -8.02
N PHE A 118 -12.75 0.98 -8.00
CA PHE A 118 -13.30 1.57 -6.77
C PHE A 118 -13.97 0.50 -5.90
N THR A 119 -14.65 -0.46 -6.52
CA THR A 119 -15.21 -1.62 -5.82
C THR A 119 -14.13 -2.47 -5.18
N ILE A 120 -13.04 -2.73 -5.90
CA ILE A 120 -11.86 -3.44 -5.35
C ILE A 120 -11.26 -2.65 -4.18
N ALA A 121 -11.08 -1.32 -4.33
CA ALA A 121 -10.54 -0.47 -3.27
C ALA A 121 -11.37 -0.52 -1.98
N LYS A 122 -12.71 -0.55 -2.08
CA LYS A 122 -13.60 -0.74 -0.93
C LYS A 122 -13.43 -2.10 -0.26
N ILE A 123 -13.31 -3.16 -1.07
CA ILE A 123 -13.08 -4.50 -0.54
C ILE A 123 -11.73 -4.53 0.19
N GLU A 124 -10.65 -4.10 -0.45
CA GLU A 124 -9.31 -4.04 0.15
C GLU A 124 -9.30 -3.25 1.46
N ASP A 125 -10.04 -2.14 1.53
CA ASP A 125 -10.16 -1.33 2.73
C ASP A 125 -10.84 -2.05 3.89
N THR A 126 -11.94 -2.73 3.60
CA THR A 126 -12.64 -3.58 4.58
C THR A 126 -11.72 -4.65 5.16
N TYR A 127 -10.94 -5.31 4.31
CA TYR A 127 -10.02 -6.34 4.74
C TYR A 127 -8.78 -5.78 5.44
N LYS A 128 -8.32 -4.57 5.09
CA LYS A 128 -7.26 -3.86 5.82
C LYS A 128 -7.66 -3.62 7.27
N GLN A 129 -8.90 -3.22 7.55
CA GLN A 129 -9.41 -3.04 8.90
C GLN A 129 -9.48 -4.37 9.67
N LYS A 130 -10.00 -5.44 9.04
CA LYS A 130 -9.98 -6.79 9.62
C LYS A 130 -8.56 -7.23 9.99
N ARG A 131 -7.59 -7.01 9.10
CA ARG A 131 -6.16 -7.30 9.36
C ARG A 131 -5.61 -6.50 10.53
N ALA A 132 -5.91 -5.21 10.59
CA ALA A 132 -5.49 -4.35 11.71
C ALA A 132 -6.04 -4.85 13.04
N ASN A 133 -7.30 -5.29 13.09
CA ASN A 133 -7.92 -5.84 14.30
C ASN A 133 -7.22 -7.14 14.75
N ILE A 134 -6.81 -8.00 13.82
CA ILE A 134 -6.05 -9.21 14.16
C ILE A 134 -4.66 -8.84 14.68
N LEU A 135 -3.96 -7.93 13.99
CA LEU A 135 -2.62 -7.49 14.39
C LEU A 135 -2.61 -6.84 15.79
N ASN A 136 -3.70 -6.18 16.16
CA ASN A 136 -3.87 -5.53 17.47
C ASN A 136 -4.53 -6.45 18.52
N SER A 137 -4.84 -7.70 18.19
CA SER A 137 -5.43 -8.65 19.13
C SER A 137 -4.37 -9.26 20.04
N ASN A 138 -4.81 -9.69 21.24
CA ASN A 138 -3.96 -10.38 22.22
C ASN A 138 -3.68 -11.86 21.84
N LYS A 139 -3.93 -12.26 20.59
CA LYS A 139 -3.71 -13.63 20.13
C LYS A 139 -2.23 -13.92 19.93
N LYS A 140 -1.84 -15.18 20.06
CA LYS A 140 -0.48 -15.64 19.76
C LYS A 140 -0.13 -15.43 18.29
N ASN A 141 1.13 -15.17 17.98
CA ASN A 141 1.58 -14.90 16.61
C ASN A 141 1.17 -15.96 15.60
N ALA A 142 1.30 -17.24 15.94
CA ALA A 142 0.89 -18.34 15.05
C ALA A 142 -0.61 -18.30 14.70
N GLU A 143 -1.47 -17.97 15.67
CA GLU A 143 -2.91 -17.83 15.43
C GLU A 143 -3.22 -16.61 14.56
N ARG A 144 -2.52 -15.48 14.80
CA ARG A 144 -2.66 -14.28 13.97
C ARG A 144 -2.24 -14.53 12.51
N GLU A 145 -1.13 -15.22 12.28
CA GLU A 145 -0.66 -15.55 10.92
C GLU A 145 -1.67 -16.42 10.15
N VAL A 146 -2.22 -17.44 10.80
CA VAL A 146 -3.28 -18.28 10.20
C VAL A 146 -4.51 -17.44 9.86
N GLU A 147 -4.95 -16.56 10.76
CA GLU A 147 -6.10 -15.69 10.49
C GLU A 147 -5.82 -14.65 9.41
N LEU A 148 -4.59 -14.09 9.35
CA LEU A 148 -4.20 -13.17 8.29
C LEU A 148 -4.18 -13.86 6.91
N MET A 149 -3.68 -15.09 6.84
CA MET A 149 -3.74 -15.89 5.60
C MET A 149 -5.19 -16.18 5.18
N ALA A 150 -6.05 -16.55 6.14
CA ALA A 150 -7.46 -16.81 5.87
C ALA A 150 -8.18 -15.54 5.37
N ILE A 151 -7.88 -14.37 5.96
CA ILE A 151 -8.42 -13.07 5.51
C ILE A 151 -7.96 -12.72 4.11
N ASP A 152 -6.69 -12.96 3.77
CA ASP A 152 -6.17 -12.68 2.43
C ASP A 152 -6.82 -13.58 1.37
N ASP A 153 -7.06 -14.85 1.70
CA ASP A 153 -7.78 -15.77 0.83
C ASP A 153 -9.27 -15.37 0.68
N GLU A 154 -9.92 -14.99 1.78
CA GLU A 154 -11.30 -14.47 1.76
C GLU A 154 -11.41 -13.20 0.90
N MET A 155 -10.48 -12.26 1.06
CA MET A 155 -10.41 -11.05 0.25
C MET A 155 -10.26 -11.38 -1.25
N ALA A 156 -9.33 -12.26 -1.58
CA ALA A 156 -9.10 -12.69 -2.96
C ALA A 156 -10.35 -13.34 -3.58
N LYS A 157 -11.03 -14.21 -2.83
CA LYS A 157 -12.31 -14.82 -3.25
C LYS A 157 -13.41 -13.78 -3.42
N LYS A 158 -13.50 -12.80 -2.50
CA LYS A 158 -14.48 -11.72 -2.58
C LYS A 158 -14.25 -10.84 -3.80
N ILE A 159 -13.01 -10.46 -4.10
CA ILE A 159 -12.66 -9.69 -5.30
C ILE A 159 -13.00 -10.50 -6.54
N ALA A 160 -12.60 -11.76 -6.62
CA ALA A 160 -12.86 -12.62 -7.77
C ALA A 160 -14.37 -12.80 -8.05
N LYS A 161 -15.19 -12.91 -6.99
CA LYS A 161 -16.66 -13.00 -7.11
C LYS A 161 -17.28 -11.70 -7.56
N THR A 162 -16.77 -10.55 -7.07
CA THR A 162 -17.38 -9.22 -7.31
C THR A 162 -16.94 -8.61 -8.63
N VAL A 163 -15.67 -8.86 -9.03
CA VAL A 163 -15.06 -8.37 -10.26
C VAL A 163 -14.40 -9.54 -11.00
N PRO A 164 -15.17 -10.38 -11.69
CA PRO A 164 -14.65 -11.62 -12.30
C PRO A 164 -13.52 -11.41 -13.30
N SER A 165 -13.47 -10.26 -13.99
CA SER A 165 -12.39 -9.90 -14.92
C SER A 165 -11.00 -9.83 -14.27
N VAL A 166 -10.93 -9.73 -12.94
CA VAL A 166 -9.69 -9.62 -12.15
C VAL A 166 -9.21 -10.97 -11.63
N SER A 167 -10.07 -11.98 -11.53
CA SER A 167 -9.77 -13.25 -10.85
C SER A 167 -8.53 -13.97 -11.38
N VAL A 168 -8.30 -13.93 -12.69
CA VAL A 168 -7.12 -14.54 -13.34
C VAL A 168 -5.91 -13.61 -13.22
N LYS A 169 -6.13 -12.30 -13.23
CA LYS A 169 -5.05 -11.29 -13.17
C LYS A 169 -4.50 -11.11 -11.76
N TRP A 170 -5.32 -11.30 -10.72
CA TRP A 170 -4.91 -11.13 -9.33
C TRP A 170 -3.71 -12.00 -8.94
N LYS A 171 -3.74 -13.28 -9.28
CA LYS A 171 -2.59 -14.18 -9.03
C LYS A 171 -1.34 -13.80 -9.84
N LYS A 172 -1.53 -13.29 -11.07
CA LYS A 172 -0.42 -12.83 -11.93
C LYS A 172 0.15 -11.48 -11.47
N VAL A 173 -0.67 -10.57 -10.98
CA VAL A 173 -0.25 -9.22 -10.62
C VAL A 173 0.56 -9.17 -9.33
N ASN A 174 0.25 -10.01 -8.33
CA ASN A 174 1.10 -10.06 -7.12
C ASN A 174 2.53 -10.50 -7.45
N ASN A 175 2.72 -11.34 -8.45
CA ASN A 175 4.04 -11.66 -8.99
C ASN A 175 4.59 -10.53 -9.89
N ALA A 176 3.74 -9.92 -10.73
CA ALA A 176 4.15 -8.87 -11.65
C ALA A 176 4.51 -7.54 -10.94
N ALA A 177 3.89 -7.22 -9.81
CA ALA A 177 4.25 -6.03 -9.03
C ALA A 177 5.65 -6.14 -8.43
N LEU A 178 6.01 -7.32 -7.90
CA LEU A 178 7.37 -7.59 -7.44
C LEU A 178 8.36 -7.55 -8.61
N ASP A 179 8.04 -8.21 -9.71
CA ASP A 179 8.87 -8.24 -10.92
C ASP A 179 9.09 -6.82 -11.47
N HIS A 180 8.02 -6.02 -11.54
CA HIS A 180 8.11 -4.62 -11.96
C HIS A 180 8.99 -3.80 -11.02
N THR A 181 8.83 -3.94 -9.70
CA THR A 181 9.64 -3.23 -8.71
C THR A 181 11.11 -3.62 -8.81
N LEU A 182 11.42 -4.91 -8.87
CA LEU A 182 12.78 -5.42 -9.00
C LEU A 182 13.45 -4.92 -10.29
N LYS A 183 12.70 -4.87 -11.39
CA LYS A 183 13.19 -4.39 -12.69
C LYS A 183 13.36 -2.87 -12.71
N SER A 184 12.31 -2.11 -12.35
CA SER A 184 12.26 -0.65 -12.54
C SER A 184 13.08 0.12 -11.50
N ARG A 185 13.05 -0.32 -10.23
CA ARG A 185 13.76 0.38 -9.13
C ARG A 185 15.18 -0.11 -8.93
N TYR A 186 15.42 -1.40 -9.16
CA TYR A 186 16.69 -2.04 -8.82
C TYR A 186 17.45 -2.60 -10.04
N GLY A 187 16.89 -2.49 -11.24
CA GLY A 187 17.54 -2.81 -12.50
C GLY A 187 17.84 -4.29 -12.70
N LEU A 188 17.09 -5.20 -12.07
CA LEU A 188 17.25 -6.63 -12.26
C LEU A 188 16.68 -7.06 -13.62
N ASN A 189 17.39 -7.96 -14.32
CA ASN A 189 16.85 -8.65 -15.49
C ASN A 189 15.95 -9.83 -15.07
N GLN A 190 15.27 -10.46 -16.03
CA GLN A 190 14.30 -11.52 -15.76
C GLN A 190 14.91 -12.75 -15.08
N GLU A 191 16.13 -13.12 -15.44
CA GLU A 191 16.84 -14.25 -14.82
C GLU A 191 17.15 -13.96 -13.34
N GLN A 192 17.65 -12.75 -13.05
CA GLN A 192 17.93 -12.29 -11.68
C GLN A 192 16.65 -12.22 -10.86
N ILE A 193 15.54 -11.74 -11.44
CA ILE A 193 14.21 -11.72 -10.79
C ILE A 193 13.77 -13.14 -10.44
N ASN A 194 13.92 -14.10 -11.33
CA ASN A 194 13.56 -15.50 -11.05
C ASN A 194 14.41 -16.10 -9.94
N LYS A 195 15.73 -15.84 -9.91
CA LYS A 195 16.64 -16.26 -8.83
C LYS A 195 16.24 -15.59 -7.49
N PHE A 196 15.93 -14.30 -7.52
CA PHE A 196 15.44 -13.58 -6.34
C PHE A 196 14.16 -14.21 -5.78
N LYS A 197 13.17 -14.46 -6.63
CA LYS A 197 11.89 -15.08 -6.22
C LYS A 197 12.09 -16.48 -5.63
N THR A 198 13.00 -17.26 -6.19
CA THR A 198 13.35 -18.59 -5.65
C THR A 198 13.96 -18.47 -4.24
N ALA A 199 14.88 -17.53 -4.04
CA ALA A 199 15.48 -17.27 -2.74
C ALA A 199 14.44 -16.74 -1.74
N TYR A 200 13.58 -15.82 -2.16
CA TYR A 200 12.53 -15.25 -1.33
C TYR A 200 11.51 -16.31 -0.89
N ASN A 201 11.09 -17.20 -1.80
CA ASN A 201 10.17 -18.29 -1.45
C ASN A 201 10.79 -19.24 -0.40
N LYS A 202 12.08 -19.57 -0.51
CA LYS A 202 12.78 -20.35 0.51
C LYS A 202 12.80 -19.62 1.85
N TYR A 203 13.16 -18.34 1.84
CA TYR A 203 13.12 -17.49 3.02
C TYR A 203 11.74 -17.49 3.68
N ALA A 204 10.67 -17.24 2.92
CA ALA A 204 9.32 -17.18 3.44
C ALA A 204 8.83 -18.51 4.06
N ILE A 205 9.20 -19.65 3.46
CA ILE A 205 8.88 -20.97 3.99
C ILE A 205 9.59 -21.21 5.34
N GLU A 206 10.87 -20.88 5.44
CA GLU A 206 11.62 -21.07 6.68
C GLU A 206 11.19 -20.04 7.75
N GLU A 207 10.92 -18.79 7.38
CA GLU A 207 10.33 -17.78 8.27
C GLU A 207 9.03 -18.31 8.89
N TYR A 208 8.14 -18.87 8.07
CA TYR A 208 6.89 -19.47 8.54
C TYR A 208 7.13 -20.62 9.50
N LYS A 209 8.08 -21.52 9.21
CA LYS A 209 8.42 -22.65 10.11
C LYS A 209 8.93 -22.15 11.47
N ILE A 210 9.85 -21.20 11.50
CA ILE A 210 10.39 -20.63 12.75
C ILE A 210 9.28 -20.00 13.58
N LEU A 211 8.44 -19.18 12.94
CA LEU A 211 7.32 -18.50 13.61
C LEU A 211 6.33 -19.47 14.26
N ASN A 212 6.12 -20.63 13.64
CA ASN A 212 5.17 -21.66 14.11
C ASN A 212 5.78 -22.69 15.07
N GLN A 213 7.06 -22.57 15.43
CA GLN A 213 7.66 -23.47 16.41
C GLN A 213 7.21 -23.10 17.83
N LYS A 214 6.28 -23.89 18.37
CA LYS A 214 5.69 -23.68 19.71
C LYS A 214 6.70 -23.82 20.87
N LYS A 215 7.81 -24.54 20.64
CA LYS A 215 8.82 -24.83 21.68
C LYS A 215 9.93 -23.79 21.79
N LEU A 216 10.07 -22.91 20.82
CA LEU A 216 11.08 -21.85 20.84
C LEU A 216 10.59 -20.66 21.65
N SER A 217 11.49 -20.11 22.46
CA SER A 217 11.29 -18.80 23.06
C SER A 217 11.26 -17.71 22.00
N ASP A 218 10.72 -16.55 22.34
CA ASP A 218 10.65 -15.44 21.40
C ASP A 218 12.03 -14.89 21.07
N SER A 219 12.97 -14.92 22.02
CA SER A 219 14.38 -14.60 21.78
C SER A 219 15.01 -15.56 20.76
N ASP A 220 14.81 -16.87 20.94
CA ASP A 220 15.36 -17.87 20.01
C ASP A 220 14.77 -17.72 18.60
N LYS A 221 13.46 -17.40 18.50
CA LYS A 221 12.83 -17.11 17.21
C LYS A 221 13.43 -15.87 16.57
N TYR A 222 13.66 -14.80 17.35
CA TYR A 222 14.28 -13.58 16.86
C TYR A 222 15.67 -13.87 16.29
N ASP A 223 16.49 -14.59 17.02
CA ASP A 223 17.84 -14.95 16.59
C ASP A 223 17.84 -15.79 15.32
N GLN A 224 16.97 -16.80 15.24
CA GLN A 224 16.84 -17.64 14.06
C GLN A 224 16.32 -16.84 12.84
N LEU A 225 15.36 -15.94 13.04
CA LEU A 225 14.85 -15.08 11.97
C LEU A 225 15.90 -14.09 11.50
N SER A 226 16.72 -13.56 12.40
CA SER A 226 17.83 -12.67 12.07
C SER A 226 18.87 -13.38 11.22
N GLN A 227 19.31 -14.59 11.62
CA GLN A 227 20.23 -15.43 10.84
C GLN A 227 19.65 -15.81 9.47
N LEU A 228 18.37 -16.15 9.42
CA LEU A 228 17.67 -16.47 8.17
C LEU A 228 17.64 -15.25 7.25
N GLY A 229 17.35 -14.08 7.80
CA GLY A 229 17.35 -12.81 7.07
C GLY A 229 18.71 -12.45 6.50
N GLU A 230 19.78 -12.60 7.30
CA GLU A 230 21.15 -12.41 6.81
C GLU A 230 21.51 -13.37 5.68
N THR A 231 21.16 -14.66 5.84
CA THR A 231 21.40 -15.68 4.81
C THR A 231 20.69 -15.35 3.52
N PHE A 232 19.43 -14.92 3.61
CA PHE A 232 18.68 -14.46 2.45
C PHE A 232 19.35 -13.25 1.77
N CYS A 233 19.74 -12.23 2.55
CA CYS A 233 20.43 -11.05 2.04
C CYS A 233 21.75 -11.40 1.34
N LYS A 234 22.55 -12.30 1.92
CA LYS A 234 23.79 -12.81 1.30
C LYS A 234 23.50 -13.53 -0.03
N THR A 235 22.43 -14.31 -0.08
CA THR A 235 22.02 -15.06 -1.26
C THR A 235 21.60 -14.15 -2.42
N VAL A 236 20.88 -13.06 -2.14
CA VAL A 236 20.37 -12.16 -3.19
C VAL A 236 21.33 -11.04 -3.56
N ASN A 237 22.29 -10.70 -2.72
CA ASN A 237 23.28 -9.65 -2.96
C ASN A 237 23.94 -9.74 -4.37
N PRO A 238 24.44 -10.90 -4.83
CA PRO A 238 25.08 -11.01 -6.13
C PRO A 238 24.15 -10.74 -7.33
N LEU A 239 22.84 -10.68 -7.10
CA LEU A 239 21.85 -10.40 -8.14
C LEU A 239 21.76 -8.90 -8.46
N PHE A 240 22.25 -8.03 -7.59
CA PHE A 240 22.14 -6.58 -7.70
C PHE A 240 23.49 -5.95 -8.09
N LYS A 241 23.42 -4.79 -8.73
CA LYS A 241 24.55 -3.85 -8.72
C LYS A 241 24.71 -3.28 -7.31
N VAL A 242 25.94 -2.95 -6.91
CA VAL A 242 26.28 -2.54 -5.52
C VAL A 242 25.35 -1.46 -4.97
N ASP A 243 25.13 -0.37 -5.72
CA ASP A 243 24.30 0.74 -5.25
C ASP A 243 22.81 0.39 -5.18
N ASN A 244 22.36 -0.46 -6.09
CA ASN A 244 20.97 -0.94 -6.09
C ASN A 244 20.72 -1.92 -4.95
N TYR A 245 21.73 -2.76 -4.60
CA TYR A 245 21.68 -3.61 -3.43
C TYR A 245 21.57 -2.79 -2.14
N LYS A 246 22.39 -1.76 -1.97
CA LYS A 246 22.31 -0.88 -0.77
C LYS A 246 20.93 -0.27 -0.60
N LYS A 247 20.33 0.23 -1.68
CA LYS A 247 18.97 0.79 -1.66
C LYS A 247 17.93 -0.27 -1.29
N TRP A 248 18.01 -1.45 -1.92
CA TRP A 248 17.10 -2.55 -1.63
C TRP A 248 17.25 -3.05 -0.19
N TYR A 249 18.49 -3.27 0.26
CA TYR A 249 18.82 -3.74 1.59
C TYR A 249 18.35 -2.78 2.69
N GLY A 250 18.48 -1.48 2.49
CA GLY A 250 17.97 -0.47 3.42
C GLY A 250 16.46 -0.59 3.62
N TRP A 251 15.69 -0.74 2.54
CA TRP A 251 14.26 -0.98 2.62
C TRP A 251 13.90 -2.31 3.27
N TRP A 252 14.60 -3.38 2.90
CA TRP A 252 14.37 -4.70 3.46
C TRP A 252 14.67 -4.73 4.96
N LYS A 253 15.79 -4.17 5.38
CA LYS A 253 16.20 -4.06 6.79
C LYS A 253 15.17 -3.28 7.60
N TYR A 254 14.73 -2.13 7.12
CA TYR A 254 13.69 -1.33 7.75
C TYR A 254 12.38 -2.12 7.92
N ASP A 255 11.92 -2.81 6.88
CA ASP A 255 10.68 -3.61 6.96
C ASP A 255 10.84 -4.81 7.90
N PHE A 256 12.01 -5.45 7.90
CA PHE A 256 12.35 -6.54 8.81
C PHE A 256 12.35 -6.06 10.27
N GLU A 257 13.06 -5.00 10.59
CA GLU A 257 13.10 -4.42 11.94
C GLU A 257 11.72 -3.97 12.41
N ARG A 258 10.94 -3.36 11.53
CA ARG A 258 9.56 -2.96 11.83
C ARG A 258 8.66 -4.16 12.13
N LYS A 259 8.82 -5.25 11.39
CA LYS A 259 8.11 -6.50 11.67
C LYS A 259 8.50 -7.09 13.00
N MET A 260 9.79 -7.05 13.34
CA MET A 260 10.33 -7.57 14.60
C MET A 260 9.88 -6.74 15.81
N LYS A 261 9.98 -5.41 15.76
CA LYS A 261 9.48 -4.51 16.81
C LYS A 261 7.97 -4.66 17.06
N ARG A 262 7.17 -4.86 16.01
CA ARG A 262 5.75 -5.17 16.15
C ARG A 262 5.49 -6.52 16.82
N LYS A 263 6.45 -7.44 16.71
CA LYS A 263 6.39 -8.76 17.36
C LYS A 263 6.87 -8.69 18.80
N GLU A 264 7.88 -7.89 19.14
CA GLU A 264 8.34 -7.68 20.53
C GLU A 264 7.27 -7.08 21.43
N GLY A 265 6.37 -6.24 20.91
CA GLY A 265 5.20 -5.74 21.65
C GLY A 265 3.99 -6.67 21.67
N ALA A 266 4.13 -7.87 21.08
CA ALA A 266 3.06 -8.85 20.89
C ALA A 266 3.41 -10.27 21.35
N PHE A 267 4.57 -10.42 22.00
CA PHE A 267 5.00 -11.66 22.63
C PHE A 267 4.58 -11.72 24.09
#